data_fb0ceef859d2fab32eb2914dc62e7810
#
_entry.id   fb0ceef859d2fab32eb2914dc62e7810
#
_cell.length_a   1.000
_cell.length_b   1.000
_cell.length_c   1.000
_cell.angle_alpha   90.00
_cell.angle_beta   90.00
_cell.angle_gamma   90.00
#
_symmetry.space_group_name_H-M   'P 1'
#
loop_
_entity.id
_entity.type
_entity.pdbx_description
1 polymer ?
#
loop_
_entity_poly.entity_id
_entity_poly.type
_entity_poly.pdbx_seq_one_letter_code
_entity_poly.pdbx_strand_id
1 'polypeptide(L)'
;IGVDYSLEYGSDRLEIIPDGFEHRPRVLIVDDLLATGGTAGACAELVASVGGDLCGFAFIVELADLGGKAKLPETVPVESLIVY
;
A
#
# COMPACT_ATOMS: atom_id res chain seq x y z
N ILE A 1 -14.86 -6.04 -0.23
CA ILE A 1 -14.14 -5.47 0.92
C ILE A 1 -13.50 -4.17 0.49
N GLY A 2 -13.62 -3.14 1.29
CA GLY A 2 -13.08 -1.84 0.98
C GLY A 2 -12.51 -1.14 2.20
N VAL A 3 -11.63 -0.17 1.95
CA VAL A 3 -11.00 0.68 2.96
C VAL A 3 -11.07 2.13 2.48
N ASP A 4 -11.54 3.02 3.36
CA ASP A 4 -11.51 4.44 3.12
C ASP A 4 -10.16 5.00 3.55
N TYR A 5 -9.63 5.96 2.80
CA TYR A 5 -8.38 6.62 3.14
C TYR A 5 -8.43 8.10 2.82
N SER A 6 -7.61 8.86 3.54
CA SER A 6 -7.59 10.32 3.40
C SER A 6 -6.63 10.74 2.29
N LEU A 7 -7.08 11.69 1.51
CA LEU A 7 -6.28 12.41 0.53
C LEU A 7 -6.06 13.85 1.01
N GLU A 8 -5.17 14.57 0.35
CA GLU A 8 -4.94 15.99 0.63
C GLU A 8 -6.21 16.81 0.41
N TYR A 9 -7.05 16.43 -0.55
CA TYR A 9 -8.26 17.16 -0.94
C TYR A 9 -9.55 16.44 -0.53
N GLY A 10 -9.49 15.52 0.41
CA GLY A 10 -10.67 14.78 0.84
C GLY A 10 -10.36 13.35 1.19
N SER A 11 -11.22 12.46 0.78
CA SER A 11 -11.05 11.03 1.02
C SER A 11 -11.43 10.23 -0.22
N ASP A 12 -10.93 9.01 -0.29
CA ASP A 12 -11.26 8.07 -1.34
C ASP A 12 -11.42 6.68 -0.74
N ARG A 13 -11.84 5.74 -1.55
CA ARG A 13 -12.08 4.38 -1.11
C ARG A 13 -11.44 3.39 -2.07
N LEU A 14 -10.70 2.44 -1.54
CA LEU A 14 -10.19 1.31 -2.29
C LEU A 14 -10.99 0.05 -1.94
N GLU A 15 -11.22 -0.77 -2.93
CA GLU A 15 -11.91 -2.05 -2.77
C GLU A 15 -11.09 -3.16 -3.41
N ILE A 16 -11.26 -4.37 -2.89
CA ILE A 16 -10.60 -5.55 -3.42
C ILE A 16 -11.62 -6.70 -3.52
N ILE A 17 -11.48 -7.47 -4.59
CA ILE A 17 -12.22 -8.72 -4.75
C ILE A 17 -11.44 -9.79 -3.98
N PRO A 18 -12.05 -10.45 -2.98
CA PRO A 18 -11.32 -11.40 -2.15
C PRO A 18 -10.97 -12.72 -2.84
N ASP A 19 -11.48 -12.98 -4.03
CA ASP A 19 -11.20 -14.19 -4.78
C ASP A 19 -9.72 -14.33 -5.08
N GLY A 20 -9.16 -15.50 -4.90
CA GLY A 20 -7.74 -15.74 -5.15
C GLY A 20 -6.86 -15.62 -3.91
N PHE A 21 -7.44 -15.27 -2.75
CA PHE A 21 -6.69 -15.11 -1.51
C PHE A 21 -6.87 -16.28 -0.52
N GLU A 22 -7.54 -17.34 -0.93
CA GLU A 22 -7.89 -18.46 -0.05
C GLU A 22 -6.67 -19.21 0.50
N HIS A 23 -5.55 -19.19 -0.21
CA HIS A 23 -4.33 -19.90 0.15
C HIS A 23 -3.23 -18.98 0.66
N ARG A 24 -3.59 -17.79 1.14
CA ARG A 24 -2.65 -16.78 1.65
C ARG A 24 -1.51 -16.51 0.67
N PRO A 25 -1.81 -16.02 -0.52
CA PRO A 25 -0.76 -15.73 -1.50
C PRO A 25 0.20 -14.66 -0.97
N ARG A 26 1.46 -14.77 -1.39
CA ARG A 26 2.44 -13.72 -1.14
C ARG A 26 2.16 -12.56 -2.08
N VAL A 27 2.08 -11.34 -1.52
CA VAL A 27 1.63 -10.16 -2.25
C VAL A 27 2.72 -9.10 -2.24
N LEU A 28 3.00 -8.54 -3.41
CA LEU A 28 3.82 -7.34 -3.57
C LEU A 28 2.91 -6.22 -4.06
N ILE A 29 2.90 -5.09 -3.35
CA ILE A 29 2.17 -3.89 -3.78
C ILE A 29 3.11 -3.06 -4.64
N VAL A 30 2.69 -2.78 -5.87
CA VAL A 30 3.48 -2.00 -6.84
C VAL A 30 2.67 -0.78 -7.26
N ASP A 31 3.29 0.40 -7.18
CA ASP A 31 2.67 1.64 -7.64
C ASP A 31 3.74 2.56 -8.22
N ASP A 32 3.32 3.60 -8.91
CA ASP A 32 4.24 4.55 -9.52
C ASP A 32 4.82 5.54 -8.51
N LEU A 33 4.05 5.95 -7.52
CA LEU A 33 4.44 7.02 -6.60
C LEU A 33 4.11 6.70 -5.15
N LEU A 34 5.10 6.86 -4.28
CA LEU A 34 4.89 6.93 -2.83
C LEU A 34 4.99 8.39 -2.40
N ALA A 35 3.86 9.01 -2.11
CA ALA A 35 3.78 10.38 -1.62
C ALA A 35 3.46 10.39 -0.12
N THR A 36 2.20 10.57 0.24
CA THR A 36 1.77 10.59 1.64
C THR A 36 1.60 9.20 2.25
N GLY A 37 1.54 8.17 1.42
CA GLY A 37 1.35 6.78 1.87
C GLY A 37 -0.10 6.36 2.08
N GLY A 38 -1.07 7.25 1.82
CA GLY A 38 -2.48 6.94 2.03
C GLY A 38 -2.97 5.78 1.17
N THR A 39 -2.69 5.82 -0.12
CA THR A 39 -3.09 4.76 -1.05
C THR A 39 -2.40 3.44 -0.72
N ALA A 40 -1.08 3.45 -0.54
CA ALA A 40 -0.32 2.25 -0.23
C ALA A 40 -0.74 1.65 1.12
N GLY A 41 -0.97 2.49 2.12
CA GLY A 41 -1.45 2.05 3.43
C GLY A 41 -2.82 1.39 3.35
N ALA A 42 -3.74 1.97 2.55
CA ALA A 42 -5.07 1.38 2.33
C ALA A 42 -4.96 0.03 1.60
N CYS A 43 -4.07 -0.08 0.61
CA CYS A 43 -3.80 -1.36 -0.06
C CYS A 43 -3.30 -2.41 0.92
N ALA A 44 -2.40 -2.04 1.83
CA ALA A 44 -1.89 -2.96 2.85
C ALA A 44 -3.01 -3.48 3.76
N GLU A 45 -3.92 -2.61 4.18
CA GLU A 45 -5.08 -3.02 4.97
C GLU A 45 -5.98 -3.99 4.22
N LEU A 46 -6.22 -3.73 2.93
CA LEU A 46 -7.04 -4.62 2.11
C LEU A 46 -6.40 -6.01 1.97
N VAL A 47 -5.11 -6.06 1.71
CA VAL A 47 -4.38 -7.33 1.60
C VAL A 47 -4.51 -8.13 2.89
N ALA A 48 -4.32 -7.48 4.03
CA ALA A 48 -4.48 -8.14 5.34
C ALA A 48 -5.92 -8.62 5.56
N SER A 49 -6.91 -7.82 5.15
CA SER A 49 -8.33 -8.14 5.33
C SER A 49 -8.76 -9.39 4.57
N VAL A 50 -8.16 -9.65 3.41
CA VAL A 50 -8.49 -10.83 2.60
C VAL A 50 -7.57 -12.03 2.85
N GLY A 51 -6.64 -11.89 3.79
CA GLY A 51 -5.75 -12.99 4.18
C GLY A 51 -4.50 -13.13 3.34
N GLY A 52 -4.14 -12.12 2.56
CA GLY A 52 -2.89 -12.12 1.82
C GLY A 52 -1.68 -11.94 2.73
N ASP A 53 -0.53 -12.44 2.30
CA ASP A 53 0.75 -12.26 2.99
C ASP A 53 1.52 -11.14 2.28
N LEU A 54 1.49 -9.93 2.86
CA LEU A 54 2.16 -8.79 2.26
C LEU A 54 3.66 -8.88 2.45
N CYS A 55 4.39 -9.02 1.34
CA CYS A 55 5.84 -9.25 1.35
C CYS A 55 6.67 -8.01 1.05
N GLY A 56 6.08 -6.99 0.43
CA GLY A 56 6.83 -5.78 0.10
C GLY A 56 6.02 -4.74 -0.63
N PHE A 57 6.63 -3.56 -0.76
CA PHE A 57 6.16 -2.47 -1.60
C PHE A 57 7.26 -2.10 -2.59
N ALA A 58 6.88 -1.78 -3.82
CA ALA A 58 7.79 -1.30 -4.84
C ALA A 58 7.20 -0.06 -5.52
N PHE A 59 7.96 1.02 -5.55
CA PHE A 59 7.55 2.27 -6.18
C PHE A 59 8.59 2.72 -7.21
N ILE A 60 8.15 3.42 -8.25
CA ILE A 60 9.07 4.05 -9.17
C ILE A 60 9.69 5.28 -8.51
N VAL A 61 8.86 6.14 -7.92
CA VAL A 61 9.28 7.39 -7.28
C VAL A 61 8.79 7.47 -5.85
N GLU A 62 9.66 7.89 -4.96
CA GLU A 62 9.30 8.20 -3.58
C GLU A 62 9.59 9.66 -3.29
N LEU A 63 8.60 10.39 -2.74
CA LEU A 63 8.75 11.76 -2.26
C LEU A 63 9.02 11.69 -0.76
N ALA A 64 10.29 11.61 -0.37
CA ALA A 64 10.71 11.30 1.00
C ALA A 64 10.20 12.33 2.02
N ASP A 65 10.13 13.61 1.64
CA ASP A 65 9.70 14.68 2.53
C ASP A 65 8.24 14.54 2.98
N LEU A 66 7.43 13.81 2.24
CA LEU A 66 6.03 13.59 2.59
C LEU A 66 5.83 12.48 3.62
N GLY A 67 6.88 11.74 3.93
CA GLY A 67 6.87 10.75 5.00
C GLY A 67 5.95 9.56 4.78
N GLY A 68 5.70 9.19 3.52
CA GLY A 68 4.76 8.11 3.20
C GLY A 68 5.11 6.77 3.80
N LYS A 69 6.40 6.46 3.96
CA LYS A 69 6.84 5.22 4.59
C LYS A 69 6.31 5.03 6.01
N ALA A 70 6.09 6.13 6.74
CA ALA A 70 5.59 6.05 8.11
C ALA A 70 4.17 5.47 8.21
N LYS A 71 3.42 5.47 7.13
CA LYS A 71 2.08 4.90 7.06
C LYS A 71 2.05 3.44 6.66
N LEU A 72 3.20 2.87 6.32
CA LEU A 72 3.33 1.49 5.89
C LEU A 72 3.79 0.62 7.05
N PRO A 73 3.45 -0.69 7.04
CA PRO A 73 3.93 -1.59 8.10
C PRO A 73 5.46 -1.61 8.16
N GLU A 74 6.04 -1.41 9.34
CA GLU A 74 7.49 -1.35 9.53
C GLU A 74 8.21 -2.64 9.18
N THR A 75 7.52 -3.76 9.30
CA THR A 75 8.10 -5.08 9.06
C THR A 75 8.13 -5.47 7.58
N VAL A 76 7.52 -4.65 6.72
CA VAL A 76 7.42 -4.92 5.29
C VAL A 76 8.41 -4.05 4.54
N PRO A 77 9.32 -4.62 3.73
CA PRO A 77 10.31 -3.82 3.02
C PRO A 77 9.68 -2.93 1.95
N VAL A 78 10.27 -1.76 1.77
CA VAL A 78 9.86 -0.77 0.77
C VAL A 78 11.06 -0.47 -0.13
N GLU A 79 10.89 -0.68 -1.42
CA GLU A 79 11.91 -0.36 -2.43
C GLU A 79 11.40 0.73 -3.36
N SER A 80 12.20 1.74 -3.58
CA SER A 80 11.89 2.83 -4.51
C SER A 80 13.06 3.03 -5.45
N LEU A 81 12.79 3.17 -6.74
CA LEU A 81 13.85 3.32 -7.74
C LEU A 81 14.49 4.71 -7.66
N ILE A 82 13.68 5.74 -7.44
CA ILE A 82 14.12 7.12 -7.34
C ILE A 82 13.51 7.72 -6.07
N VAL A 83 14.35 8.33 -5.26
CA VAL A 83 13.90 9.03 -4.03
C VAL A 83 14.24 10.50 -4.16
N TYR A 84 13.24 11.34 -4.05
CA TYR A 84 13.42 12.79 -4.04
C TYR A 84 13.34 13.37 -2.65
#